data_341dc3d1372edcf3138875ff612cec7f
#
_entry.id   341dc3d1372edcf3138875ff612cec7f
#
_cell.length_a   1.000
_cell.length_b   1.000
_cell.length_c   1.000
_cell.angle_alpha   90.00
_cell.angle_beta   90.00
_cell.angle_gamma   90.00
#
_symmetry.space_group_name_H-M   'P 1'
#
loop_
_entity.id
_entity.type
_entity.pdbx_description
1 polymer ?
#
loop_
_entity_poly.entity_id
_entity_poly.type
_entity_poly.pdbx_seq_one_letter_code
_entity_poly.pdbx_strand_id
1 'polypeptide(L)'
;MCELFGICAATPIEANDLLKKFYAHSVRHPHGWGLALLDCGGPAIEKEPVCAGSSTYLKYRLKSRIVTKTAIAHIRYATQGVMEYDNTHPFTGRDISGRSWTLAHNGTIFDCSLLRPYIRTQRGGTDSERILLYIIDRQDELIRRLRREPTAEERFDLMDQIVCEISPRNKLNLLIFDGELYYVHCNYRDSLHIWQSGTARETNMGDLQWNPNKDLKNQNL
;
A
#
# COMPACT_ATOMS: atom_id res chain seq x y z
N MET A 1 8.25 -6.96 11.71
CA MET A 1 7.64 -6.74 10.37
C MET A 1 6.81 -5.47 10.44
N CYS A 2 6.63 -4.78 9.34
CA CYS A 2 5.76 -3.59 9.24
C CYS A 2 4.28 -3.97 9.35
N GLU A 3 3.38 -2.99 9.40
CA GLU A 3 1.94 -3.21 9.20
C GLU A 3 1.41 -2.31 8.08
N LEU A 4 0.41 -2.81 7.37
CA LEU A 4 -0.32 -2.14 6.30
C LEU A 4 -1.78 -1.93 6.71
N PHE A 5 -2.35 -0.82 6.29
CA PHE A 5 -3.78 -0.58 6.38
C PHE A 5 -4.26 0.08 5.10
N GLY A 6 -5.36 -0.41 4.53
CA GLY A 6 -5.95 0.11 3.30
C GLY A 6 -7.43 0.39 3.43
N ILE A 7 -7.89 1.41 2.74
CA ILE A 7 -9.31 1.74 2.55
C ILE A 7 -9.58 1.76 1.05
N CYS A 8 -10.63 1.05 0.62
CA CYS A 8 -11.23 1.14 -0.71
C CYS A 8 -12.75 1.09 -0.55
N ALA A 9 -13.42 2.23 -0.64
CA ALA A 9 -14.84 2.39 -0.36
C ALA A 9 -15.60 3.00 -1.53
N ALA A 10 -16.83 2.57 -1.77
CA ALA A 10 -17.70 3.11 -2.81
C ALA A 10 -18.09 4.58 -2.54
N THR A 11 -18.23 4.94 -1.28
CA THR A 11 -18.55 6.31 -0.82
C THR A 11 -17.51 6.79 0.18
N PRO A 12 -17.31 8.12 0.31
CA PRO A 12 -16.36 8.64 1.30
C PRO A 12 -16.77 8.24 2.72
N ILE A 13 -15.80 7.77 3.50
CA ILE A 13 -15.96 7.41 4.91
C ILE A 13 -15.07 8.28 5.79
N GLU A 14 -15.45 8.49 7.03
CA GLU A 14 -14.60 9.12 8.03
C GLU A 14 -13.61 8.10 8.57
N ALA A 15 -12.31 8.33 8.32
CA ALA A 15 -11.25 7.36 8.58
C ALA A 15 -10.53 7.59 9.92
N ASN A 16 -10.86 8.65 10.67
CA ASN A 16 -10.09 9.05 11.85
C ASN A 16 -9.94 7.95 12.89
N ASP A 17 -11.02 7.27 13.25
CA ASP A 17 -10.96 6.24 14.31
C ASP A 17 -10.26 4.98 13.84
N LEU A 18 -10.39 4.62 12.56
CA LEU A 18 -9.64 3.54 11.94
C LEU A 18 -8.14 3.82 11.98
N LEU A 19 -7.75 5.01 11.55
CA LEU A 19 -6.34 5.44 11.53
C LEU A 19 -5.76 5.55 12.94
N LYS A 20 -6.51 6.06 13.92
CA LYS A 20 -6.06 6.11 15.34
C LYS A 20 -5.79 4.71 15.87
N LYS A 21 -6.70 3.75 15.62
CA LYS A 21 -6.51 2.34 16.02
C LYS A 21 -5.28 1.73 15.35
N PHE A 22 -5.12 1.93 14.05
CA PHE A 22 -3.98 1.44 13.30
C PHE A 22 -2.65 2.01 13.82
N TYR A 23 -2.55 3.34 13.96
CA TYR A 23 -1.32 3.96 14.44
C TYR A 23 -1.01 3.70 15.93
N ALA A 24 -1.97 3.26 16.73
CA ALA A 24 -1.71 2.80 18.09
C ALA A 24 -0.77 1.57 18.12
N HIS A 25 -0.72 0.77 17.06
CA HIS A 25 0.20 -0.36 16.93
C HIS A 25 1.67 0.07 16.75
N SER A 26 1.92 1.36 16.47
CA SER A 26 3.27 1.89 16.21
C SER A 26 4.26 1.72 17.36
N VAL A 27 3.81 1.43 18.57
CA VAL A 27 4.67 1.07 19.71
C VAL A 27 5.58 -0.13 19.36
N ARG A 28 5.07 -1.06 18.55
CA ARG A 28 5.81 -2.23 18.04
C ARG A 28 6.54 -1.96 16.71
N HIS A 29 6.26 -0.80 16.07
CA HIS A 29 6.75 -0.42 14.74
C HIS A 29 7.27 1.02 14.75
N PRO A 30 8.38 1.30 15.51
CA PRO A 30 8.75 2.68 15.87
C PRO A 30 9.54 3.42 14.79
N HIS A 31 9.79 2.83 13.62
CA HIS A 31 10.79 3.33 12.66
C HIS A 31 10.24 4.17 11.52
N GLY A 32 8.96 4.53 11.58
CA GLY A 32 8.30 5.40 10.60
C GLY A 32 6.80 5.15 10.50
N TRP A 33 6.08 6.15 10.01
CA TRP A 33 4.67 6.07 9.65
C TRP A 33 4.43 6.79 8.32
N GLY A 34 3.36 6.42 7.65
CA GLY A 34 2.90 7.16 6.49
C GLY A 34 1.43 6.93 6.17
N LEU A 35 0.84 7.93 5.52
CA LEU A 35 -0.53 7.98 5.05
C LEU A 35 -0.55 8.50 3.62
N ALA A 36 -1.23 7.83 2.73
CA ALA A 36 -1.61 8.31 1.42
C ALA A 36 -3.13 8.45 1.35
N LEU A 37 -3.63 9.64 1.06
CA LEU A 37 -5.01 9.89 0.66
C LEU A 37 -5.06 10.00 -0.86
N LEU A 38 -5.92 9.20 -1.50
CA LEU A 38 -5.79 8.86 -2.92
C LEU A 38 -7.01 9.27 -3.78
N ASP A 39 -7.93 10.06 -3.22
CA ASP A 39 -9.24 10.30 -3.83
C ASP A 39 -9.25 11.27 -5.00
N CYS A 40 -8.42 12.31 -4.99
CA CYS A 40 -8.54 13.43 -5.94
C CYS A 40 -7.20 14.00 -6.36
N GLY A 41 -7.01 14.19 -7.68
CA GLY A 41 -5.92 15.01 -8.21
C GLY A 41 -4.51 14.47 -8.04
N GLY A 42 -4.38 13.27 -7.55
CA GLY A 42 -3.11 12.62 -7.24
C GLY A 42 -2.95 12.32 -5.74
N PRO A 43 -1.95 11.52 -5.37
CA PRO A 43 -1.74 11.07 -4.00
C PRO A 43 -1.27 12.22 -3.10
N ALA A 44 -2.02 12.48 -2.02
CA ALA A 44 -1.56 13.32 -0.92
C ALA A 44 -0.81 12.44 0.09
N ILE A 45 0.50 12.58 0.16
CA ILE A 45 1.39 11.75 0.99
C ILE A 45 1.86 12.53 2.20
N GLU A 46 1.61 11.97 3.36
CA GLU A 46 2.07 12.45 4.66
C GLU A 46 2.87 11.32 5.32
N LYS A 47 4.15 11.52 5.64
CA LYS A 47 4.98 10.50 6.28
C LYS A 47 6.16 11.08 7.02
N GLU A 48 6.60 10.38 8.07
CA GLU A 48 7.79 10.73 8.84
C GLU A 48 8.56 9.45 9.24
N PRO A 49 9.89 9.50 9.31
CA PRO A 49 10.73 8.39 9.76
C PRO A 49 10.81 8.30 11.30
N VAL A 50 9.69 8.53 11.98
CA VAL A 50 9.57 8.48 13.44
C VAL A 50 8.37 7.63 13.86
N CYS A 51 8.36 7.16 15.09
CA CYS A 51 7.21 6.43 15.63
C CYS A 51 5.94 7.28 15.53
N ALA A 52 4.84 6.73 15.00
CA ALA A 52 3.56 7.43 14.88
C ALA A 52 3.08 7.98 16.24
N GLY A 53 3.27 7.22 17.31
CA GLY A 53 2.95 7.65 18.68
C GLY A 53 3.75 8.86 19.17
N SER A 54 4.93 9.13 18.59
CA SER A 54 5.79 10.27 18.93
C SER A 54 5.60 11.46 17.99
N SER A 55 4.97 11.27 16.83
CA SER A 55 4.76 12.33 15.84
C SER A 55 3.78 13.39 16.34
N THR A 56 4.25 14.61 16.48
CA THR A 56 3.41 15.77 16.80
C THR A 56 2.50 16.12 15.62
N TYR A 57 3.05 16.02 14.41
CA TYR A 57 2.29 16.26 13.17
C TYR A 57 1.12 15.28 13.04
N LEU A 58 1.36 13.98 13.16
CA LEU A 58 0.30 12.97 13.04
C LEU A 58 -0.77 13.13 14.12
N LYS A 59 -0.37 13.42 15.37
CA LYS A 59 -1.32 13.71 16.45
C LYS A 59 -2.24 14.87 16.12
N TYR A 60 -1.70 15.94 15.52
CA TYR A 60 -2.48 17.08 15.08
C TYR A 60 -3.37 16.71 13.88
N ARG A 61 -2.81 16.02 12.89
CA ARG A 61 -3.51 15.58 11.68
C ARG A 61 -4.73 14.72 11.99
N LEU A 62 -4.62 13.80 12.93
CA LEU A 62 -5.71 12.91 13.37
C LEU A 62 -6.82 13.61 14.17
N LYS A 63 -6.61 14.88 14.59
CA LYS A 63 -7.67 15.73 15.18
C LYS A 63 -8.54 16.38 14.10
N SER A 64 -7.99 16.61 12.92
CA SER A 64 -8.72 17.11 11.76
C SER A 64 -9.50 15.99 11.11
N ARG A 65 -10.70 16.28 10.64
CA ARG A 65 -11.55 15.30 9.97
C ARG A 65 -10.88 14.79 8.68
N ILE A 66 -10.75 13.47 8.56
CA ILE A 66 -10.21 12.78 7.39
C ILE A 66 -11.36 11.98 6.77
N VAL A 67 -11.83 12.43 5.61
CA VAL A 67 -12.88 11.77 4.84
C VAL A 67 -12.28 11.33 3.52
N THR A 68 -12.36 10.05 3.21
CA THR A 68 -11.72 9.47 2.03
C THR A 68 -12.44 8.22 1.53
N LYS A 69 -12.34 7.95 0.24
CA LYS A 69 -12.73 6.66 -0.35
C LYS A 69 -11.55 5.70 -0.43
N THR A 70 -10.35 6.24 -0.62
CA THR A 70 -9.18 5.45 -0.94
C THR A 70 -7.97 5.94 -0.15
N ALA A 71 -7.40 5.06 0.66
CA ALA A 71 -6.21 5.38 1.43
C ALA A 71 -5.29 4.18 1.60
N ILE A 72 -4.00 4.47 1.77
CA ILE A 72 -2.97 3.51 2.18
C ILE A 72 -2.24 4.10 3.37
N ALA A 73 -2.18 3.36 4.48
CA ALA A 73 -1.39 3.71 5.63
C ALA A 73 -0.37 2.60 5.96
N HIS A 74 0.74 3.01 6.55
CA HIS A 74 1.85 2.11 6.89
C HIS A 74 2.51 2.51 8.20
N ILE A 75 2.92 1.53 9.00
CA ILE A 75 3.83 1.69 10.13
C ILE A 75 5.03 0.78 9.96
N ARG A 76 6.22 1.37 10.10
CA ARG A 76 7.48 0.75 9.71
C ARG A 76 8.18 0.08 10.90
N TYR A 77 8.59 -1.18 10.68
CA TYR A 77 9.63 -1.84 11.45
C TYR A 77 10.81 -2.10 10.52
N ALA A 78 11.85 -1.27 10.60
CA ALA A 78 12.99 -1.35 9.69
C ALA A 78 13.78 -2.64 9.90
N THR A 79 13.85 -3.45 8.85
CA THR A 79 14.75 -4.60 8.73
C THR A 79 15.86 -4.31 7.75
N GLN A 80 15.65 -3.36 6.84
CA GLN A 80 16.60 -2.85 5.85
C GLN A 80 16.45 -1.33 5.74
N GLY A 81 17.56 -0.65 5.44
CA GLY A 81 17.62 0.80 5.28
C GLY A 81 17.54 1.55 6.61
N VAL A 82 18.10 2.75 6.62
CA VAL A 82 18.10 3.66 7.77
C VAL A 82 16.74 4.32 7.97
N MET A 83 16.54 4.96 9.12
CA MET A 83 15.32 5.72 9.44
C MET A 83 15.37 7.08 8.73
N GLU A 84 14.91 7.12 7.49
CA GLU A 84 14.88 8.29 6.62
C GLU A 84 13.54 8.39 5.89
N TYR A 85 13.23 9.61 5.42
CA TYR A 85 12.01 9.89 4.67
C TYR A 85 11.88 9.01 3.41
N ASP A 86 12.98 8.86 2.66
CA ASP A 86 13.01 8.07 1.42
C ASP A 86 12.89 6.56 1.65
N ASN A 87 13.04 6.10 2.89
CA ASN A 87 12.83 4.71 3.29
C ASN A 87 11.45 4.46 3.93
N THR A 88 10.61 5.49 4.02
CA THR A 88 9.30 5.41 4.67
C THR A 88 8.19 5.28 3.62
N HIS A 89 7.32 4.29 3.81
CA HIS A 89 6.14 4.10 2.94
C HIS A 89 5.04 5.14 3.23
N PRO A 90 4.10 5.35 2.30
CA PRO A 90 4.05 4.80 0.94
C PRO A 90 5.07 5.43 0.01
N PHE A 91 5.43 4.67 -1.03
CA PHE A 91 6.21 5.17 -2.17
C PHE A 91 5.27 5.62 -3.28
N THR A 92 5.70 6.61 -4.07
CA THR A 92 4.95 7.09 -5.23
C THR A 92 5.86 7.33 -6.42
N GLY A 93 5.29 7.13 -7.60
CA GLY A 93 5.96 7.43 -8.87
C GLY A 93 4.92 7.64 -9.97
N ARG A 94 5.38 7.99 -11.17
CA ARG A 94 4.51 8.17 -12.33
C ARG A 94 5.08 7.40 -13.52
N ASP A 95 4.18 6.80 -14.28
CA ASP A 95 4.52 6.25 -15.59
C ASP A 95 4.56 7.35 -16.67
N ILE A 96 4.94 6.97 -17.89
CA ILE A 96 5.07 7.92 -19.02
C ILE A 96 3.74 8.50 -19.49
N SER A 97 2.60 7.91 -19.11
CA SER A 97 1.28 8.51 -19.35
C SER A 97 0.94 9.62 -18.35
N GLY A 98 1.71 9.73 -17.27
CA GLY A 98 1.47 10.63 -16.15
C GLY A 98 0.59 10.04 -15.05
N ARG A 99 0.16 8.77 -15.15
CA ARG A 99 -0.60 8.06 -14.13
C ARG A 99 0.25 7.88 -12.87
N SER A 100 -0.32 8.22 -11.72
CA SER A 100 0.36 8.10 -10.43
C SER A 100 0.16 6.70 -9.86
N TRP A 101 1.26 6.10 -9.42
CA TRP A 101 1.32 4.81 -8.73
C TRP A 101 1.71 5.03 -7.29
N THR A 102 0.98 4.45 -6.36
CA THR A 102 1.28 4.50 -4.92
C THR A 102 1.38 3.08 -4.39
N LEU A 103 2.44 2.78 -3.64
CA LEU A 103 2.73 1.43 -3.15
C LEU A 103 3.12 1.46 -1.67
N ALA A 104 2.56 0.53 -0.90
CA ALA A 104 3.08 0.13 0.40
C ALA A 104 3.31 -1.38 0.43
N HIS A 105 4.42 -1.80 1.05
CA HIS A 105 4.86 -3.19 1.14
C HIS A 105 5.17 -3.57 2.59
N ASN A 106 4.66 -4.71 3.01
CA ASN A 106 5.08 -5.40 4.23
C ASN A 106 5.60 -6.80 3.87
N GLY A 107 6.89 -6.94 3.87
CA GLY A 107 7.54 -8.19 3.48
C GLY A 107 9.05 -8.05 3.40
N THR A 108 9.67 -8.91 2.61
CA THR A 108 11.10 -8.90 2.35
C THR A 108 11.39 -9.53 0.99
N ILE A 109 12.17 -8.86 0.18
CA ILE A 109 12.76 -9.42 -1.03
C ILE A 109 14.09 -10.05 -0.65
N PHE A 110 14.11 -11.37 -0.58
CA PHE A 110 15.33 -12.13 -0.27
C PHE A 110 16.22 -12.29 -1.50
N ASP A 111 15.61 -12.58 -2.65
CA ASP A 111 16.32 -12.70 -3.93
C ASP A 111 15.37 -12.45 -5.10
N CYS A 112 15.69 -11.43 -5.89
CA CYS A 112 14.98 -11.13 -7.13
C CYS A 112 15.91 -10.39 -8.10
N SER A 113 16.38 -11.11 -9.14
CA SER A 113 17.26 -10.54 -10.16
C SER A 113 16.63 -9.38 -10.93
N LEU A 114 15.28 -9.41 -11.11
CA LEU A 114 14.50 -8.37 -11.80
C LEU A 114 14.55 -7.02 -11.09
N LEU A 115 14.73 -7.03 -9.77
CA LEU A 115 14.77 -5.81 -8.95
C LEU A 115 16.18 -5.25 -8.77
N ARG A 116 17.22 -5.99 -9.14
CA ARG A 116 18.63 -5.55 -8.97
C ARG A 116 19.01 -4.28 -9.76
N PRO A 117 18.53 -4.07 -11.00
CA PRO A 117 18.85 -2.85 -11.74
C PRO A 117 18.46 -1.57 -11.01
N TYR A 118 17.37 -1.61 -10.24
CA TYR A 118 16.80 -0.44 -9.54
C TYR A 118 17.57 -0.04 -8.28
N ILE A 119 18.53 -0.81 -7.82
CA ILE A 119 19.47 -0.41 -6.74
C ILE A 119 20.20 0.90 -7.06
N ARG A 120 20.42 1.19 -8.34
CA ARG A 120 21.14 2.39 -8.80
C ARG A 120 20.25 3.62 -9.00
N THR A 121 18.93 3.43 -9.06
CA THR A 121 17.95 4.49 -9.39
C THR A 121 17.01 4.78 -8.23
N GLN A 122 16.91 3.90 -7.24
CA GLN A 122 16.15 4.16 -6.02
C GLN A 122 16.72 5.36 -5.24
N ARG A 123 15.88 6.08 -4.52
CA ARG A 123 16.28 7.20 -3.66
C ARG A 123 16.74 6.73 -2.30
N GLY A 124 15.96 5.84 -1.70
CA GLY A 124 16.28 5.22 -0.42
C GLY A 124 17.11 3.95 -0.57
N GLY A 125 17.10 3.11 0.47
CA GLY A 125 17.83 1.84 0.52
C GLY A 125 16.91 0.62 0.65
N THR A 126 15.58 0.75 0.39
CA THR A 126 14.64 -0.35 0.61
C THR A 126 14.39 -1.17 -0.65
N ASP A 127 14.12 -2.44 -0.47
CA ASP A 127 13.64 -3.35 -1.51
C ASP A 127 12.25 -2.94 -2.03
N SER A 128 11.45 -2.33 -1.18
CA SER A 128 10.08 -1.92 -1.50
C SER A 128 10.00 -0.83 -2.56
N GLU A 129 10.90 0.15 -2.54
CA GLU A 129 10.97 1.18 -3.59
C GLU A 129 11.29 0.56 -4.95
N ARG A 130 12.16 -0.45 -4.98
CA ARG A 130 12.51 -1.18 -6.21
C ARG A 130 11.33 -1.91 -6.84
N ILE A 131 10.38 -2.40 -6.03
CA ILE A 131 9.14 -2.99 -6.53
C ILE A 131 8.34 -1.94 -7.30
N LEU A 132 8.17 -0.74 -6.75
CA LEU A 132 7.45 0.34 -7.44
C LEU A 132 8.14 0.76 -8.74
N LEU A 133 9.46 0.92 -8.72
CA LEU A 133 10.23 1.27 -9.91
C LEU A 133 10.09 0.22 -11.02
N TYR A 134 10.14 -1.06 -10.66
CA TYR A 134 9.91 -2.16 -11.60
C TYR A 134 8.50 -2.14 -12.18
N ILE A 135 7.46 -1.92 -11.34
CA ILE A 135 6.08 -1.80 -11.80
C ILE A 135 5.96 -0.68 -12.84
N ILE A 136 6.50 0.51 -12.53
CA ILE A 136 6.43 1.67 -13.42
C ILE A 136 7.14 1.38 -14.75
N ASP A 137 8.32 0.79 -14.72
CA ASP A 137 9.08 0.47 -15.93
C ASP A 137 8.33 -0.53 -16.82
N ARG A 138 7.71 -1.55 -16.23
CA ARG A 138 6.87 -2.51 -16.95
C ARG A 138 5.60 -1.88 -17.54
N GLN A 139 4.99 -0.91 -16.82
CA GLN A 139 3.86 -0.13 -17.34
C GLN A 139 4.29 0.75 -18.51
N ASP A 140 5.45 1.38 -18.40
CA ASP A 140 6.03 2.18 -19.48
C ASP A 140 6.31 1.36 -20.74
N GLU A 141 6.81 0.14 -20.59
CA GLU A 141 7.00 -0.81 -21.70
C GLU A 141 5.65 -1.16 -22.37
N LEU A 142 4.62 -1.44 -21.55
CA LEU A 142 3.29 -1.73 -22.06
C LEU A 142 2.72 -0.55 -22.84
N ILE A 143 2.81 0.68 -22.31
CA ILE A 143 2.34 1.90 -22.98
C ILE A 143 3.05 2.10 -24.33
N ARG A 144 4.39 1.96 -24.34
CA ARG A 144 5.17 2.08 -25.60
C ARG A 144 4.77 1.04 -26.65
N ARG A 145 4.51 -0.20 -26.20
CA ARG A 145 4.07 -1.31 -27.09
C ARG A 145 2.68 -1.05 -27.66
N LEU A 146 1.73 -0.61 -26.82
CA LEU A 146 0.35 -0.34 -27.22
C LEU A 146 0.19 0.97 -27.99
N ARG A 147 1.12 1.92 -27.81
CA ARG A 147 1.03 3.30 -28.33
C ARG A 147 -0.23 4.05 -27.87
N ARG A 148 -0.77 3.66 -26.72
CA ARG A 148 -1.91 4.27 -26.02
C ARG A 148 -1.83 3.94 -24.54
N GLU A 149 -2.67 4.58 -23.74
CA GLU A 149 -2.85 4.15 -22.35
C GLU A 149 -3.48 2.74 -22.31
N PRO A 150 -3.00 1.86 -21.42
CA PRO A 150 -3.59 0.56 -21.16
C PRO A 150 -4.97 0.70 -20.51
N THR A 151 -5.89 -0.20 -20.84
CA THR A 151 -7.16 -0.33 -20.13
C THR A 151 -6.95 -0.82 -18.70
N ALA A 152 -7.98 -0.73 -17.85
CA ALA A 152 -7.92 -1.26 -16.49
C ALA A 152 -7.59 -2.76 -16.46
N GLU A 153 -8.17 -3.54 -17.37
CA GLU A 153 -7.93 -4.97 -17.53
C GLU A 153 -6.48 -5.25 -17.92
N GLU A 154 -5.94 -4.56 -18.93
CA GLU A 154 -4.55 -4.71 -19.38
C GLU A 154 -3.54 -4.36 -18.26
N ARG A 155 -3.85 -3.35 -17.42
CA ARG A 155 -3.02 -3.00 -16.26
C ARG A 155 -3.11 -4.06 -15.16
N PHE A 156 -4.30 -4.61 -14.94
CA PHE A 156 -4.50 -5.69 -13.97
C PHE A 156 -3.73 -6.95 -14.38
N ASP A 157 -3.85 -7.36 -15.65
CA ASP A 157 -3.14 -8.53 -16.19
C ASP A 157 -1.62 -8.38 -16.07
N LEU A 158 -1.10 -7.18 -16.39
CA LEU A 158 0.33 -6.91 -16.22
C LEU A 158 0.74 -6.93 -14.74
N MET A 159 -0.10 -6.40 -13.84
CA MET A 159 0.18 -6.44 -12.40
C MET A 159 0.22 -7.87 -11.88
N ASP A 160 -0.70 -8.73 -12.31
CA ASP A 160 -0.70 -10.16 -11.97
C ASP A 160 0.58 -10.85 -12.43
N GLN A 161 1.01 -10.61 -13.67
CA GLN A 161 2.29 -11.11 -14.19
C GLN A 161 3.48 -10.64 -13.34
N ILE A 162 3.57 -9.33 -13.04
CA ILE A 162 4.64 -8.76 -12.21
C ILE A 162 4.69 -9.44 -10.84
N VAL A 163 3.54 -9.59 -10.21
CA VAL A 163 3.44 -10.21 -8.89
C VAL A 163 3.87 -11.69 -8.95
N CYS A 164 3.44 -12.44 -9.97
CA CYS A 164 3.89 -13.81 -10.21
C CYS A 164 5.42 -13.91 -10.42
N GLU A 165 6.03 -12.93 -11.09
CA GLU A 165 7.48 -12.90 -11.34
C GLU A 165 8.30 -12.61 -10.06
N ILE A 166 7.82 -11.73 -9.18
CA ILE A 166 8.59 -11.31 -8.00
C ILE A 166 8.25 -12.09 -6.72
N SER A 167 7.13 -12.81 -6.68
CA SER A 167 6.68 -13.58 -5.49
C SER A 167 7.55 -14.77 -5.12
N PRO A 168 8.12 -15.57 -6.06
CA PRO A 168 8.86 -16.76 -5.70
C PRO A 168 9.99 -16.49 -4.72
N ARG A 169 9.99 -17.20 -3.59
CA ARG A 169 10.97 -17.09 -2.49
C ARG A 169 11.02 -15.74 -1.77
N ASN A 170 10.07 -14.83 -2.04
CA ASN A 170 9.94 -13.53 -1.40
C ASN A 170 8.66 -13.47 -0.56
N LYS A 171 8.63 -12.56 0.40
CA LYS A 171 7.45 -12.26 1.21
C LYS A 171 6.86 -10.93 0.76
N LEU A 172 5.64 -10.97 0.23
CA LEU A 172 4.97 -9.83 -0.38
C LEU A 172 3.54 -9.70 0.17
N ASN A 173 3.33 -8.68 0.99
CA ASN A 173 2.02 -8.10 1.20
C ASN A 173 2.07 -6.71 0.59
N LEU A 174 1.27 -6.47 -0.42
CA LEU A 174 1.27 -5.24 -1.19
C LEU A 174 -0.11 -4.59 -1.15
N LEU A 175 -0.11 -3.27 -0.94
CA LEU A 175 -1.22 -2.39 -1.27
C LEU A 175 -0.72 -1.44 -2.34
N ILE A 176 -1.40 -1.41 -3.50
CA ILE A 176 -1.01 -0.58 -4.63
C ILE A 176 -2.26 0.13 -5.16
N PHE A 177 -2.10 1.39 -5.55
CA PHE A 177 -3.16 2.16 -6.20
C PHE A 177 -2.58 2.89 -7.42
N ASP A 178 -3.27 2.79 -8.56
CA ASP A 178 -2.84 3.38 -9.83
C ASP A 178 -3.67 4.61 -10.27
N GLY A 179 -4.47 5.15 -9.34
CA GLY A 179 -5.42 6.24 -9.63
C GLY A 179 -6.83 5.75 -9.99
N GLU A 180 -7.01 4.46 -10.27
CA GLU A 180 -8.29 3.83 -10.62
C GLU A 180 -8.46 2.48 -9.92
N LEU A 181 -7.50 1.57 -10.05
CA LEU A 181 -7.54 0.24 -9.46
C LEU A 181 -6.77 0.20 -8.14
N TYR A 182 -7.37 -0.47 -7.17
CA TYR A 182 -6.74 -0.77 -5.89
C TYR A 182 -6.36 -2.26 -5.86
N TYR A 183 -5.05 -2.53 -5.93
CA TYR A 183 -4.51 -3.88 -5.93
C TYR A 183 -4.13 -4.29 -4.52
N VAL A 184 -4.52 -5.49 -4.14
CA VAL A 184 -4.15 -6.12 -2.87
C VAL A 184 -3.52 -7.48 -3.17
N HIS A 185 -2.30 -7.68 -2.71
CA HIS A 185 -1.61 -8.96 -2.86
C HIS A 185 -1.07 -9.46 -1.52
N CYS A 186 -1.20 -10.77 -1.32
CA CYS A 186 -0.62 -11.47 -0.19
C CYS A 186 -0.17 -12.86 -0.64
N ASN A 187 1.12 -13.19 -0.49
CA ASN A 187 1.65 -14.52 -0.79
C ASN A 187 2.05 -15.31 0.47
N TYR A 188 1.62 -14.86 1.66
CA TYR A 188 2.10 -15.39 2.92
C TYR A 188 0.94 -15.50 3.93
N ARG A 189 0.75 -16.72 4.35
CA ARG A 189 -0.45 -17.11 5.10
C ARG A 189 -0.67 -16.25 6.34
N ASP A 190 -1.93 -15.90 6.59
CA ASP A 190 -2.42 -15.18 7.77
C ASP A 190 -1.71 -13.82 8.05
N SER A 191 -1.19 -13.16 7.00
CA SER A 191 -0.40 -11.93 7.13
C SER A 191 -1.05 -10.67 6.57
N LEU A 192 -2.15 -10.80 5.83
CA LEU A 192 -3.00 -9.71 5.36
C LEU A 192 -4.46 -10.19 5.35
N HIS A 193 -5.34 -9.34 5.84
CA HIS A 193 -6.76 -9.66 5.97
C HIS A 193 -7.58 -8.62 5.22
N ILE A 194 -8.58 -9.07 4.45
CA ILE A 194 -9.55 -8.21 3.79
C ILE A 194 -10.84 -8.29 4.57
N TRP A 195 -11.34 -7.14 4.98
CA TRP A 195 -12.67 -7.02 5.52
C TRP A 195 -13.57 -6.30 4.51
N GLN A 196 -14.70 -6.91 4.18
CA GLN A 196 -15.67 -6.36 3.24
C GLN A 196 -17.00 -6.18 3.94
N SER A 197 -17.50 -4.92 4.02
CA SER A 197 -18.83 -4.66 4.50
C SER A 197 -19.82 -4.75 3.33
N GLY A 198 -20.69 -5.74 3.35
CA GLY A 198 -21.81 -5.80 2.43
C GLY A 198 -22.93 -4.87 2.87
N THR A 199 -23.38 -3.99 1.94
CA THR A 199 -24.57 -3.14 2.00
C THR A 199 -24.83 -2.40 3.32
N ALA A 200 -24.56 -1.11 3.31
CA ALA A 200 -25.16 -0.02 4.10
C ALA A 200 -25.88 -0.40 5.42
N ARG A 201 -25.22 -1.04 6.34
CA ARG A 201 -25.51 -0.97 7.75
C ARG A 201 -24.29 -0.36 8.44
N GLU A 202 -24.52 0.70 9.20
CA GLU A 202 -23.54 1.24 10.13
C GLU A 202 -23.12 0.11 11.07
N THR A 203 -21.99 -0.53 10.75
CA THR A 203 -21.41 -1.52 11.64
C THR A 203 -20.50 -0.78 12.59
N ASN A 204 -20.88 -0.72 13.84
CA ASN A 204 -20.01 -0.19 14.89
C ASN A 204 -18.71 -1.00 14.90
N MET A 205 -17.56 -0.35 14.77
CA MET A 205 -16.25 -1.02 14.76
C MET A 205 -15.99 -1.87 16.03
N GLY A 206 -16.74 -1.66 17.10
CA GLY A 206 -16.71 -2.50 18.30
C GLY A 206 -17.28 -3.90 18.10
N ASP A 207 -18.14 -4.09 17.10
CA ASP A 207 -18.82 -5.36 16.81
C ASP A 207 -18.09 -6.21 15.75
N LEU A 208 -16.97 -5.73 15.24
CA LEU A 208 -16.15 -6.42 14.26
C LEU A 208 -15.30 -7.50 14.95
N GLN A 209 -15.92 -8.63 15.21
CA GLN A 209 -15.20 -9.87 15.49
C GLN A 209 -14.82 -10.51 14.13
N TRP A 210 -13.57 -10.36 13.75
CA TRP A 210 -13.04 -11.05 12.59
C TRP A 210 -13.04 -12.57 12.81
N ASN A 211 -13.69 -13.31 11.92
CA ASN A 211 -13.69 -14.77 11.94
C ASN A 211 -13.05 -15.30 10.64
N PRO A 212 -11.77 -15.72 10.71
CA PRO A 212 -11.02 -16.16 9.53
C PRO A 212 -11.67 -17.30 8.74
N ASN A 213 -12.49 -18.10 9.39
CA ASN A 213 -13.10 -19.27 8.76
C ASN A 213 -14.43 -18.96 8.03
N LYS A 214 -15.04 -17.79 8.27
CA LYS A 214 -16.31 -17.40 7.68
C LYS A 214 -16.14 -16.52 6.44
N ASP A 215 -15.09 -15.69 6.43
CA ASP A 215 -14.89 -14.69 5.39
C ASP A 215 -14.15 -15.24 4.16
N LEU A 216 -13.41 -16.34 4.31
CA LEU A 216 -12.75 -17.02 3.18
C LEU A 216 -13.69 -17.92 2.34
N LYS A 217 -14.89 -18.24 2.81
CA LYS A 217 -15.85 -19.10 2.08
C LYS A 217 -16.67 -18.34 1.01
N ASN A 218 -16.66 -17.01 1.03
CA ASN A 218 -17.41 -16.18 0.07
C ASN A 218 -16.56 -15.64 -1.08
N GLN A 219 -15.33 -16.10 -1.24
CA GLN A 219 -14.40 -15.64 -2.29
C GLN A 219 -14.29 -16.59 -3.50
N ASN A 220 -15.29 -17.45 -3.71
CA ASN A 220 -15.43 -18.18 -4.97
C ASN A 220 -16.48 -17.45 -5.84
N LEU A 221 -16.01 -16.44 -6.58
CA LEU A 221 -16.63 -15.97 -7.84
C LEU A 221 -15.50 -15.65 -8.78
#